data_e5c8ac49c2b7abdd45335ab93bafae48
#
_entry.id   e5c8ac49c2b7abdd45335ab93bafae48
#
_cell.length_a   1.000
_cell.length_b   1.000
_cell.length_c   1.000
_cell.angle_alpha   90.00
_cell.angle_beta   90.00
_cell.angle_gamma   90.00
#
_symmetry.space_group_name_H-M   'P 1'
#
loop_
_entity.id
_entity.type
_entity.pdbx_description
1 polymer ?
#
loop_
_entity_poly.entity_id
_entity_poly.type
_entity_poly.pdbx_seq_one_letter_code
_entity_poly.pdbx_strand_id
1 'polypeptide(L)'
;DFIDPPSKQETILIVEDNIELLSFMTEKLNSSFSIEKATNGAEAFDIIERKNIDIVITDIMMPIMDGFELCKKIKTDIEYCHIPVVLLTAKNDLSSKIRGLETGADAYIEKPFSFKYLITQLSSLLENRKREKEAFIKKPYVTSHSIGLCKADEELINKIIGIIEENITDSNFGVERLSEITNMSRSSLHRKIKALSGTSPTDFIRLIRLKKASELIAEGHYRTGEVCYIVGINSPSYFIKLFQKQFNMTPKEFEKQQRMTNTNDYNINLTK
;
A
#
# COMPACT_ATOMS: atom_id res chain seq x y z
N ASP A 1 -13.62 29.40 0.90
CA ASP A 1 -13.95 28.22 0.09
C ASP A 1 -12.64 27.59 -0.38
N PHE A 2 -12.12 26.65 0.42
CA PHE A 2 -11.03 25.78 -0.03
C PHE A 2 -11.67 24.71 -0.91
N ILE A 3 -11.57 24.89 -2.22
CA ILE A 3 -11.83 23.81 -3.18
C ILE A 3 -10.68 22.82 -2.99
N ASP A 4 -10.97 21.64 -2.43
CA ASP A 4 -10.03 20.53 -2.45
C ASP A 4 -9.58 20.30 -3.89
N PRO A 5 -8.26 20.15 -4.15
CA PRO A 5 -7.80 19.80 -5.48
C PRO A 5 -8.51 18.51 -5.91
N PRO A 6 -8.89 18.37 -7.19
CA PRO A 6 -9.61 17.19 -7.67
C PRO A 6 -8.83 15.95 -7.23
N SER A 7 -9.52 15.02 -6.59
CA SER A 7 -8.95 13.74 -6.16
C SER A 7 -8.22 13.14 -7.35
N LYS A 8 -6.95 12.81 -7.18
CA LYS A 8 -6.14 12.19 -8.24
C LYS A 8 -6.87 10.95 -8.70
N GLN A 9 -7.34 10.94 -9.92
CA GLN A 9 -8.05 9.82 -10.52
C GLN A 9 -7.08 8.64 -10.64
N GLU A 10 -7.47 7.46 -10.21
CA GLU A 10 -6.64 6.24 -10.28
C GLU A 10 -6.29 5.96 -11.75
N THR A 11 -5.05 5.52 -11.99
CA THR A 11 -4.52 5.23 -13.32
C THR A 11 -4.59 3.74 -13.61
N ILE A 12 -5.36 3.38 -14.63
CA ILE A 12 -5.51 2.01 -15.13
C ILE A 12 -4.65 1.83 -16.37
N LEU A 13 -3.87 0.77 -16.42
CA LEU A 13 -3.20 0.32 -17.65
C LEU A 13 -4.04 -0.79 -18.29
N ILE A 14 -4.51 -0.56 -19.51
CA ILE A 14 -5.23 -1.55 -20.32
C ILE A 14 -4.27 -2.12 -21.34
N VAL A 15 -4.17 -3.45 -21.36
CA VAL A 15 -3.29 -4.19 -22.27
C VAL A 15 -4.13 -5.14 -23.12
N GLU A 16 -4.24 -4.85 -24.40
CA GLU A 16 -5.10 -5.58 -25.35
C GLU A 16 -4.53 -5.39 -26.76
N ASP A 17 -4.29 -6.47 -27.48
CA ASP A 17 -3.73 -6.42 -28.84
C ASP A 17 -4.77 -6.04 -29.91
N ASN A 18 -6.05 -6.26 -29.63
CA ASN A 18 -7.14 -5.81 -30.48
C ASN A 18 -7.40 -4.31 -30.26
N ILE A 19 -6.99 -3.50 -31.24
CA ILE A 19 -7.07 -2.03 -31.21
C ILE A 19 -8.51 -1.52 -31.05
N GLU A 20 -9.49 -2.18 -31.65
CA GLU A 20 -10.90 -1.78 -31.56
C GLU A 20 -11.41 -2.01 -30.12
N LEU A 21 -11.11 -3.17 -29.53
CA LEU A 21 -11.47 -3.48 -28.15
C LEU A 21 -10.75 -2.57 -27.16
N LEU A 22 -9.44 -2.34 -27.36
CA LEU A 22 -8.63 -1.40 -26.56
C LEU A 22 -9.24 0.02 -26.56
N SER A 23 -9.61 0.50 -27.73
CA SER A 23 -10.24 1.82 -27.90
C SER A 23 -11.60 1.88 -27.22
N PHE A 24 -12.41 0.85 -27.39
CA PHE A 24 -13.75 0.76 -26.78
C PHE A 24 -13.67 0.69 -25.24
N MET A 25 -12.77 -0.14 -24.69
CA MET A 25 -12.53 -0.19 -23.25
C MET A 25 -12.06 1.16 -22.69
N THR A 26 -11.15 1.80 -23.41
CA THR A 26 -10.66 3.14 -23.05
C THR A 26 -11.80 4.16 -22.97
N GLU A 27 -12.66 4.22 -23.98
CA GLU A 27 -13.82 5.13 -24.00
C GLU A 27 -14.74 4.91 -22.80
N LYS A 28 -15.04 3.66 -22.49
CA LYS A 28 -15.96 3.29 -21.39
C LYS A 28 -15.38 3.56 -20.00
N LEU A 29 -14.06 3.41 -19.82
CA LEU A 29 -13.41 3.56 -18.52
C LEU A 29 -12.89 4.99 -18.26
N ASN A 30 -12.67 5.79 -19.31
CA ASN A 30 -12.09 7.13 -19.20
C ASN A 30 -12.98 8.14 -18.42
N SER A 31 -14.28 7.83 -18.26
CA SER A 31 -15.17 8.65 -17.44
C SER A 31 -14.90 8.54 -15.92
N SER A 32 -14.24 7.45 -15.49
CA SER A 32 -14.04 7.12 -14.08
C SER A 32 -12.56 7.04 -13.69
N PHE A 33 -11.66 6.81 -14.66
CA PHE A 33 -10.25 6.53 -14.41
C PHE A 33 -9.36 7.26 -15.42
N SER A 34 -8.09 7.48 -15.05
CA SER A 34 -7.05 7.86 -16.00
C SER A 34 -6.54 6.61 -16.71
N ILE A 35 -6.45 6.63 -18.05
CA ILE A 35 -6.16 5.41 -18.81
C ILE A 35 -4.80 5.52 -19.52
N GLU A 36 -3.97 4.51 -19.30
CA GLU A 36 -2.80 4.18 -20.11
C GLU A 36 -3.09 2.94 -20.95
N LYS A 37 -2.43 2.81 -22.09
CA LYS A 37 -2.72 1.76 -23.08
C LYS A 37 -1.43 1.08 -23.54
N ALA A 38 -1.51 -0.23 -23.72
CA ALA A 38 -0.47 -1.03 -24.36
C ALA A 38 -1.10 -2.11 -25.25
N THR A 39 -0.39 -2.55 -26.26
CA THR A 39 -0.85 -3.55 -27.21
C THR A 39 -0.25 -4.95 -26.96
N ASN A 40 0.66 -5.06 -26.00
CA ASN A 40 1.29 -6.31 -25.57
C ASN A 40 1.93 -6.14 -24.19
N GLY A 41 2.32 -7.26 -23.56
CA GLY A 41 2.88 -7.24 -22.22
C GLY A 41 4.25 -6.54 -22.11
N ALA A 42 5.07 -6.51 -23.16
CA ALA A 42 6.36 -5.84 -23.12
C ALA A 42 6.19 -4.32 -23.08
N GLU A 43 5.35 -3.76 -23.95
CA GLU A 43 4.98 -2.34 -23.93
C GLU A 43 4.34 -1.95 -22.59
N ALA A 44 3.48 -2.81 -22.04
CA ALA A 44 2.84 -2.59 -20.74
C ALA A 44 3.88 -2.48 -19.63
N PHE A 45 4.89 -3.34 -19.60
CA PHE A 45 5.92 -3.31 -18.59
C PHE A 45 6.79 -2.05 -18.69
N ASP A 46 7.15 -1.62 -19.88
CA ASP A 46 7.86 -0.34 -20.12
C ASP A 46 7.07 0.87 -19.60
N ILE A 47 5.74 0.84 -19.71
CA ILE A 47 4.88 1.89 -19.16
C ILE A 47 4.89 1.86 -17.63
N ILE A 48 4.81 0.67 -17.02
CA ILE A 48 4.86 0.50 -15.55
C ILE A 48 6.18 1.03 -14.96
N GLU A 49 7.30 0.85 -15.66
CA GLU A 49 8.60 1.38 -15.23
C GLU A 49 8.63 2.92 -15.21
N ARG A 50 7.92 3.56 -16.12
CA ARG A 50 7.95 5.03 -16.31
C ARG A 50 6.83 5.79 -15.62
N LYS A 51 5.68 5.15 -15.39
CA LYS A 51 4.46 5.77 -14.88
C LYS A 51 3.95 5.07 -13.62
N ASN A 52 3.24 5.81 -12.78
CA ASN A 52 2.54 5.22 -11.64
C ASN A 52 1.23 4.61 -12.13
N ILE A 53 1.13 3.29 -12.07
CA ILE A 53 -0.07 2.52 -12.42
C ILE A 53 -0.69 2.00 -11.13
N ASP A 54 -2.00 2.20 -10.95
CA ASP A 54 -2.74 1.76 -9.77
C ASP A 54 -3.32 0.36 -9.97
N ILE A 55 -3.63 -0.06 -11.23
CA ILE A 55 -4.14 -1.39 -11.57
C ILE A 55 -3.86 -1.70 -13.05
N VAL A 56 -3.60 -2.96 -13.36
CA VAL A 56 -3.43 -3.46 -14.74
C VAL A 56 -4.61 -4.34 -15.12
N ILE A 57 -5.17 -4.12 -16.29
CA ILE A 57 -6.12 -5.02 -16.94
C ILE A 57 -5.43 -5.54 -18.19
N THR A 58 -5.30 -6.84 -18.34
CA THR A 58 -4.63 -7.42 -19.48
C THR A 58 -5.38 -8.59 -20.09
N ASP A 59 -5.46 -8.62 -21.41
CA ASP A 59 -5.82 -9.86 -22.09
C ASP A 59 -4.74 -10.92 -21.84
N ILE A 60 -5.11 -12.18 -21.92
CA ILE A 60 -4.18 -13.30 -21.79
C ILE A 60 -3.45 -13.53 -23.12
N MET A 61 -4.18 -13.57 -24.22
CA MET A 61 -3.65 -13.98 -25.53
C MET A 61 -3.16 -12.77 -26.31
N MET A 62 -1.89 -12.44 -26.18
CA MET A 62 -1.26 -11.32 -26.89
C MET A 62 0.09 -11.73 -27.48
N PRO A 63 0.53 -11.09 -28.58
CA PRO A 63 1.86 -11.33 -29.15
C PRO A 63 2.97 -10.78 -28.26
N ILE A 64 4.21 -11.25 -28.48
CA ILE A 64 5.47 -10.81 -27.85
C ILE A 64 5.56 -11.23 -26.38
N MET A 65 4.64 -10.81 -25.52
CA MET A 65 4.53 -11.18 -24.10
C MET A 65 3.06 -11.31 -23.78
N ASP A 66 2.64 -12.51 -23.38
CA ASP A 66 1.27 -12.81 -23.01
C ASP A 66 0.89 -12.22 -21.63
N GLY A 67 -0.42 -12.23 -21.31
CA GLY A 67 -0.91 -11.67 -20.06
C GLY A 67 -0.46 -12.43 -18.82
N PHE A 68 -0.18 -13.73 -18.92
CA PHE A 68 0.37 -14.52 -17.81
C PHE A 68 1.83 -14.19 -17.55
N GLU A 69 2.62 -14.04 -18.62
CA GLU A 69 4.03 -13.62 -18.52
C GLU A 69 4.14 -12.23 -17.93
N LEU A 70 3.30 -11.29 -18.38
CA LEU A 70 3.21 -9.94 -17.81
C LEU A 70 2.85 -9.99 -16.33
N CYS A 71 1.78 -10.72 -15.96
CA CYS A 71 1.34 -10.87 -14.58
C CYS A 71 2.46 -11.44 -13.71
N LYS A 72 3.09 -12.54 -14.13
CA LYS A 72 4.21 -13.16 -13.42
C LYS A 72 5.36 -12.17 -13.25
N LYS A 73 5.73 -11.44 -14.29
CA LYS A 73 6.80 -10.42 -14.25
C LYS A 73 6.48 -9.32 -13.24
N ILE A 74 5.25 -8.79 -13.23
CA ILE A 74 4.80 -7.79 -12.25
C ILE A 74 4.85 -8.38 -10.83
N LYS A 75 4.31 -9.59 -10.61
CA LYS A 75 4.16 -10.18 -9.28
C LYS A 75 5.46 -10.69 -8.66
N THR A 76 6.47 -10.99 -9.48
CA THR A 76 7.80 -11.39 -9.01
C THR A 76 8.77 -10.22 -8.83
N ASP A 77 8.46 -9.05 -9.39
CA ASP A 77 9.29 -7.87 -9.25
C ASP A 77 8.98 -7.13 -7.95
N ILE A 78 9.99 -6.93 -7.10
CA ILE A 78 9.84 -6.26 -5.80
C ILE A 78 9.35 -4.82 -5.90
N GLU A 79 9.60 -4.14 -7.03
CA GLU A 79 9.13 -2.76 -7.23
C GLU A 79 7.66 -2.69 -7.60
N TYR A 80 7.13 -3.70 -8.32
CA TYR A 80 5.80 -3.64 -8.95
C TYR A 80 4.80 -4.66 -8.42
N CYS A 81 5.20 -5.66 -7.61
CA CYS A 81 4.32 -6.74 -7.15
C CYS A 81 3.07 -6.26 -6.39
N HIS A 82 3.10 -5.02 -5.86
CA HIS A 82 1.94 -4.38 -5.25
C HIS A 82 0.83 -3.99 -6.25
N ILE A 83 1.12 -3.92 -7.56
CA ILE A 83 0.12 -3.50 -8.55
C ILE A 83 -0.87 -4.65 -8.77
N PRO A 84 -2.19 -4.43 -8.59
CA PRO A 84 -3.20 -5.44 -8.92
C PRO A 84 -3.22 -5.73 -10.42
N VAL A 85 -3.36 -7.01 -10.75
CA VAL A 85 -3.48 -7.47 -12.13
C VAL A 85 -4.81 -8.20 -12.30
N VAL A 86 -5.62 -7.74 -13.23
CA VAL A 86 -6.88 -8.36 -13.66
C VAL A 86 -6.67 -8.99 -15.02
N LEU A 87 -6.83 -10.31 -15.10
CA LEU A 87 -6.72 -11.06 -16.36
C LEU A 87 -8.09 -11.17 -17.03
N LEU A 88 -8.15 -10.83 -18.32
CA LEU A 88 -9.31 -11.05 -19.16
C LEU A 88 -9.16 -12.40 -19.87
N THR A 89 -10.07 -13.34 -19.65
CA THR A 89 -9.95 -14.73 -20.14
C THR A 89 -11.07 -15.07 -21.11
N ALA A 90 -10.80 -15.99 -22.06
CA ALA A 90 -11.85 -16.57 -22.86
C ALA A 90 -12.74 -17.49 -22.01
N LYS A 91 -14.02 -17.64 -22.40
CA LYS A 91 -14.98 -18.51 -21.72
C LYS A 91 -14.55 -19.98 -21.80
N ASN A 92 -14.64 -20.71 -20.68
CA ASN A 92 -14.37 -22.15 -20.54
C ASN A 92 -12.87 -22.59 -20.60
N ASP A 93 -11.94 -21.72 -20.36
CA ASP A 93 -10.54 -22.13 -20.22
C ASP A 93 -10.18 -22.40 -18.75
N LEU A 94 -10.50 -23.62 -18.28
CA LEU A 94 -10.16 -24.07 -16.92
C LEU A 94 -8.65 -24.13 -16.70
N SER A 95 -7.87 -24.45 -17.74
CA SER A 95 -6.42 -24.50 -17.68
C SER A 95 -5.82 -23.11 -17.49
N SER A 96 -6.36 -22.08 -18.13
CA SER A 96 -6.01 -20.69 -17.90
C SER A 96 -6.37 -20.20 -16.50
N LYS A 97 -7.49 -20.67 -15.93
CA LYS A 97 -7.85 -20.32 -14.53
C LYS A 97 -6.87 -20.91 -13.52
N ILE A 98 -6.47 -22.17 -13.68
CA ILE A 98 -5.48 -22.83 -12.81
C ILE A 98 -4.13 -22.15 -12.95
N ARG A 99 -3.65 -21.97 -14.18
CA ARG A 99 -2.38 -21.28 -14.46
C ARG A 99 -2.36 -19.86 -13.93
N GLY A 100 -3.52 -19.19 -13.99
CA GLY A 100 -3.67 -17.85 -13.47
C GLY A 100 -3.56 -17.76 -11.96
N LEU A 101 -4.13 -18.70 -11.19
CA LEU A 101 -3.95 -18.78 -9.75
C LEU A 101 -2.47 -18.93 -9.36
N GLU A 102 -1.70 -19.67 -10.17
CA GLU A 102 -0.25 -19.84 -10.00
C GLU A 102 0.55 -18.56 -10.31
N THR A 103 0.05 -17.69 -11.20
CA THR A 103 0.71 -16.42 -11.56
C THR A 103 0.47 -15.28 -10.56
N GLY A 104 -0.46 -15.45 -9.59
CA GLY A 104 -0.76 -14.47 -8.56
C GLY A 104 -1.62 -13.29 -9.01
N ALA A 105 -2.43 -13.45 -10.07
CA ALA A 105 -3.38 -12.43 -10.48
C ALA A 105 -4.45 -12.17 -9.40
N ASP A 106 -4.85 -10.90 -9.24
CA ASP A 106 -5.79 -10.48 -8.19
C ASP A 106 -7.26 -10.74 -8.59
N ALA A 107 -7.55 -10.80 -9.89
CA ALA A 107 -8.89 -11.15 -10.39
C ALA A 107 -8.84 -11.72 -11.82
N TYR A 108 -9.91 -12.47 -12.14
CA TYR A 108 -10.16 -13.05 -13.47
C TYR A 108 -11.55 -12.62 -13.94
N ILE A 109 -11.63 -12.14 -15.18
CA ILE A 109 -12.90 -11.74 -15.79
C ILE A 109 -13.05 -12.45 -17.12
N GLU A 110 -14.13 -13.25 -17.25
CA GLU A 110 -14.39 -13.98 -18.49
C GLU A 110 -14.99 -13.07 -19.56
N LYS A 111 -14.46 -13.16 -20.79
CA LYS A 111 -15.05 -12.56 -21.99
C LYS A 111 -16.19 -13.47 -22.53
N PRO A 112 -17.38 -12.93 -22.90
CA PRO A 112 -17.77 -11.52 -22.85
C PRO A 112 -18.21 -11.07 -21.44
N PHE A 113 -17.82 -9.87 -21.03
CA PHE A 113 -18.17 -9.29 -19.74
C PHE A 113 -19.03 -8.01 -19.89
N SER A 114 -19.78 -7.66 -18.84
CA SER A 114 -20.42 -6.35 -18.78
C SER A 114 -19.45 -5.31 -18.21
N PHE A 115 -19.43 -4.09 -18.78
CA PHE A 115 -18.60 -3.00 -18.28
C PHE A 115 -18.95 -2.63 -16.83
N LYS A 116 -20.24 -2.73 -16.45
CA LYS A 116 -20.66 -2.52 -15.06
C LYS A 116 -19.95 -3.49 -14.11
N TYR A 117 -19.86 -4.77 -14.49
CA TYR A 117 -19.14 -5.77 -13.69
C TYR A 117 -17.64 -5.46 -13.61
N LEU A 118 -17.01 -5.14 -14.75
CA LEU A 118 -15.58 -4.77 -14.79
C LEU A 118 -15.31 -3.57 -13.87
N ILE A 119 -16.05 -2.46 -14.02
CA ILE A 119 -15.89 -1.25 -13.19
C ILE A 119 -16.08 -1.59 -11.71
N THR A 120 -17.09 -2.41 -11.36
CA THR A 120 -17.33 -2.80 -9.96
C THR A 120 -16.14 -3.58 -9.38
N GLN A 121 -15.56 -4.52 -10.14
CA GLN A 121 -14.38 -5.28 -9.71
C GLN A 121 -13.15 -4.37 -9.52
N LEU A 122 -12.88 -3.48 -10.47
CA LEU A 122 -11.77 -2.53 -10.39
C LEU A 122 -11.91 -1.62 -9.17
N SER A 123 -13.08 -1.02 -9.00
CA SER A 123 -13.37 -0.14 -7.86
C SER A 123 -13.23 -0.89 -6.52
N SER A 124 -13.69 -2.14 -6.44
CA SER A 124 -13.57 -2.95 -5.23
C SER A 124 -12.10 -3.23 -4.89
N LEU A 125 -11.27 -3.61 -5.87
CA LEU A 125 -9.85 -3.86 -5.65
C LEU A 125 -9.11 -2.59 -5.18
N LEU A 126 -9.37 -1.45 -5.82
CA LEU A 126 -8.77 -0.16 -5.48
C LEU A 126 -9.22 0.31 -4.09
N GLU A 127 -10.51 0.19 -3.78
CA GLU A 127 -11.06 0.61 -2.49
C GLU A 127 -10.56 -0.27 -1.33
N ASN A 128 -10.47 -1.59 -1.52
CA ASN A 128 -9.90 -2.48 -0.51
C ASN A 128 -8.48 -2.08 -0.17
N ARG A 129 -7.63 -1.83 -1.17
CA ARG A 129 -6.26 -1.34 -0.96
C ARG A 129 -6.20 0.00 -0.23
N LYS A 130 -7.10 0.91 -0.58
CA LYS A 130 -7.18 2.20 0.11
C LYS A 130 -7.54 2.03 1.59
N ARG A 131 -8.51 1.18 1.90
CA ARG A 131 -8.91 0.86 3.28
C ARG A 131 -7.77 0.23 4.08
N GLU A 132 -7.01 -0.68 3.47
CA GLU A 132 -5.85 -1.32 4.10
C GLU A 132 -4.77 -0.30 4.46
N LYS A 133 -4.40 0.59 3.51
CA LYS A 133 -3.46 1.68 3.75
C LYS A 133 -3.94 2.61 4.88
N GLU A 134 -5.20 3.01 4.87
CA GLU A 134 -5.78 3.85 5.92
C GLU A 134 -5.79 3.15 7.27
N ALA A 135 -6.12 1.86 7.31
CA ALA A 135 -6.09 1.07 8.54
C ALA A 135 -4.66 0.98 9.12
N PHE A 136 -3.64 0.78 8.28
CA PHE A 136 -2.25 0.79 8.70
C PHE A 136 -1.84 2.15 9.30
N ILE A 137 -2.22 3.27 8.65
CA ILE A 137 -1.90 4.60 9.15
C ILE A 137 -2.57 4.88 10.50
N LYS A 138 -3.85 4.54 10.64
CA LYS A 138 -4.66 4.91 11.82
C LYS A 138 -4.37 4.06 13.06
N LYS A 139 -3.93 2.81 12.91
CA LYS A 139 -3.65 1.94 14.06
C LYS A 139 -2.46 2.46 14.87
N PRO A 140 -2.54 2.54 16.21
CA PRO A 140 -1.46 3.05 17.05
C PRO A 140 -0.25 2.09 17.13
N TYR A 141 -0.46 0.81 16.89
CA TYR A 141 0.60 -0.22 16.98
C TYR A 141 1.10 -0.63 15.60
N VAL A 142 2.35 -1.08 15.53
CA VAL A 142 2.93 -1.63 14.30
C VAL A 142 2.39 -3.05 14.11
N THR A 143 1.47 -3.24 13.16
CA THR A 143 1.02 -4.56 12.74
C THR A 143 1.17 -4.69 11.23
N SER A 144 2.12 -5.48 10.79
CA SER A 144 2.39 -5.75 9.36
C SER A 144 1.28 -6.55 8.67
N HIS A 145 0.57 -7.40 9.41
CA HIS A 145 -0.47 -8.31 8.88
C HIS A 145 -1.75 -7.60 8.42
N SER A 146 -1.84 -6.29 8.49
CA SER A 146 -3.06 -5.54 8.16
C SER A 146 -3.07 -4.93 6.77
N ILE A 147 -2.05 -5.17 5.97
CA ILE A 147 -2.01 -4.70 4.59
C ILE A 147 -2.08 -5.97 3.73
N GLY A 148 -3.11 -6.13 2.89
CA GLY A 148 -3.29 -7.26 1.96
C GLY A 148 -2.21 -7.28 0.88
N LEU A 149 -0.96 -7.37 1.31
CA LEU A 149 0.23 -7.33 0.51
C LEU A 149 0.58 -8.72 -0.02
N CYS A 150 1.19 -8.78 -1.20
CA CYS A 150 1.90 -9.99 -1.59
C CYS A 150 3.03 -10.27 -0.56
N LYS A 151 3.42 -11.53 -0.41
CA LYS A 151 4.43 -11.95 0.58
C LYS A 151 5.72 -11.12 0.49
N ALA A 152 6.17 -10.81 -0.71
CA ALA A 152 7.37 -10.00 -0.93
C ALA A 152 7.22 -8.55 -0.41
N ASP A 153 6.02 -7.97 -0.53
CA ASP A 153 5.72 -6.65 0.01
C ASP A 153 5.69 -6.65 1.53
N GLU A 154 5.12 -7.69 2.13
CA GLU A 154 5.08 -7.87 3.57
C GLU A 154 6.50 -8.02 4.14
N GLU A 155 7.34 -8.83 3.52
CA GLU A 155 8.74 -9.00 3.91
C GLU A 155 9.53 -7.69 3.80
N LEU A 156 9.34 -6.95 2.70
CA LEU A 156 10.01 -5.66 2.49
C LEU A 156 9.56 -4.60 3.51
N ILE A 157 8.26 -4.45 3.74
CA ILE A 157 7.76 -3.43 4.68
C ILE A 157 8.22 -3.75 6.10
N ASN A 158 8.23 -5.03 6.50
CA ASN A 158 8.75 -5.47 7.78
C ASN A 158 10.25 -5.18 7.92
N LYS A 159 11.03 -5.43 6.88
CA LYS A 159 12.46 -5.09 6.85
C LYS A 159 12.66 -3.57 7.01
N ILE A 160 11.89 -2.76 6.30
CA ILE A 160 11.97 -1.29 6.40
C ILE A 160 11.60 -0.82 7.82
N ILE A 161 10.54 -1.36 8.40
CA ILE A 161 10.14 -1.05 9.78
C ILE A 161 11.25 -1.43 10.76
N GLY A 162 11.81 -2.63 10.67
CA GLY A 162 12.91 -3.07 11.52
C GLY A 162 14.14 -2.16 11.44
N ILE A 163 14.54 -1.76 10.23
CA ILE A 163 15.64 -0.81 10.02
C ILE A 163 15.36 0.54 10.71
N ILE A 164 14.13 1.04 10.62
CA ILE A 164 13.73 2.30 11.28
C ILE A 164 13.77 2.13 12.80
N GLU A 165 13.30 1.01 13.34
CA GLU A 165 13.29 0.72 14.78
C GLU A 165 14.69 0.55 15.35
N GLU A 166 15.60 -0.10 14.64
CA GLU A 166 17.02 -0.22 15.02
C GLU A 166 17.74 1.14 15.09
N ASN A 167 17.27 2.11 14.31
CA ASN A 167 17.84 3.47 14.26
C ASN A 167 16.93 4.53 14.88
N ILE A 168 15.98 4.12 15.74
CA ILE A 168 14.88 4.99 16.15
C ILE A 168 15.33 6.18 17.00
N THR A 169 16.40 6.02 17.79
CA THR A 169 16.96 7.07 18.65
C THR A 169 17.74 8.12 17.88
N ASP A 170 18.23 7.80 16.68
CA ASP A 170 18.98 8.75 15.84
C ASP A 170 18.01 9.72 15.15
N SER A 171 17.97 10.95 15.64
CA SER A 171 17.14 12.02 15.06
C SER A 171 17.50 12.39 13.62
N ASN A 172 18.73 12.06 13.16
CA ASN A 172 19.24 12.34 11.82
C ASN A 172 18.97 11.18 10.85
N PHE A 173 18.47 10.03 11.35
CA PHE A 173 18.09 8.92 10.46
C PHE A 173 16.97 9.35 9.53
N GLY A 174 17.26 9.35 8.23
CA GLY A 174 16.39 9.83 7.18
C GLY A 174 16.34 8.93 5.96
N VAL A 175 15.70 9.42 4.89
CA VAL A 175 15.45 8.67 3.65
C VAL A 175 16.75 8.25 2.97
N GLU A 176 17.78 9.07 3.03
CA GLU A 176 19.11 8.79 2.45
C GLU A 176 19.68 7.50 3.05
N ARG A 177 19.72 7.44 4.37
CA ARG A 177 20.29 6.30 5.08
C ARG A 177 19.45 5.05 4.92
N LEU A 178 18.13 5.21 4.92
CA LEU A 178 17.20 4.09 4.66
C LEU A 178 17.40 3.53 3.24
N SER A 179 17.58 4.39 2.23
CA SER A 179 17.87 4.03 0.85
C SER A 179 19.16 3.21 0.72
N GLU A 180 20.24 3.66 1.39
CA GLU A 180 21.53 2.95 1.42
C GLU A 180 21.39 1.55 2.03
N ILE A 181 20.76 1.42 3.22
CA ILE A 181 20.63 0.15 3.93
C ILE A 181 19.72 -0.84 3.17
N THR A 182 18.67 -0.34 2.51
CA THR A 182 17.77 -1.18 1.71
C THR A 182 18.33 -1.55 0.34
N ASN A 183 19.45 -0.96 -0.08
CA ASN A 183 20.01 -1.04 -1.44
C ASN A 183 18.99 -0.64 -2.54
N MET A 184 18.11 0.29 -2.23
CA MET A 184 17.13 0.81 -3.18
C MET A 184 17.50 2.24 -3.60
N SER A 185 17.24 2.63 -4.85
CA SER A 185 17.33 4.03 -5.23
C SER A 185 16.29 4.86 -4.46
N ARG A 186 16.55 6.16 -4.24
CA ARG A 186 15.57 7.03 -3.57
C ARG A 186 14.23 7.06 -4.29
N SER A 187 14.23 7.01 -5.61
CA SER A 187 13.01 6.99 -6.43
C SER A 187 12.23 5.69 -6.26
N SER A 188 12.93 4.54 -6.29
CA SER A 188 12.32 3.21 -6.04
C SER A 188 11.75 3.13 -4.63
N LEU A 189 12.53 3.53 -3.62
CA LEU A 189 12.09 3.55 -2.22
C LEU A 189 10.87 4.46 -2.03
N HIS A 190 10.88 5.67 -2.64
CA HIS A 190 9.76 6.59 -2.57
C HIS A 190 8.50 6.00 -3.19
N ARG A 191 8.61 5.46 -4.41
CA ARG A 191 7.49 4.82 -5.13
C ARG A 191 6.92 3.67 -4.32
N LYS A 192 7.78 2.80 -3.82
CA LYS A 192 7.39 1.61 -3.07
C LYS A 192 6.73 1.94 -1.73
N ILE A 193 7.34 2.77 -0.89
CA ILE A 193 6.74 3.19 0.39
C ILE A 193 5.39 3.88 0.15
N LYS A 194 5.31 4.76 -0.85
CA LYS A 194 4.05 5.44 -1.16
C LYS A 194 2.98 4.48 -1.67
N ALA A 195 3.36 3.50 -2.49
CA ALA A 195 2.45 2.47 -2.97
C ALA A 195 1.90 1.59 -1.84
N LEU A 196 2.74 1.22 -0.87
CA LEU A 196 2.36 0.34 0.23
C LEU A 196 1.63 1.07 1.37
N SER A 197 2.13 2.23 1.79
CA SER A 197 1.63 2.96 2.95
C SER A 197 0.75 4.16 2.62
N GLY A 198 0.75 4.64 1.39
CA GLY A 198 0.09 5.88 1.00
C GLY A 198 0.85 7.17 1.39
N THR A 199 1.98 7.06 2.12
CA THR A 199 2.73 8.20 2.66
C THR A 199 4.08 8.39 1.96
N SER A 200 4.69 9.58 2.13
CA SER A 200 6.08 9.77 1.71
C SER A 200 7.05 8.99 2.61
N PRO A 201 8.27 8.63 2.16
CA PRO A 201 9.25 7.96 3.02
C PRO A 201 9.56 8.73 4.31
N THR A 202 9.65 10.05 4.24
CA THR A 202 9.87 10.90 5.42
C THR A 202 8.71 10.81 6.41
N ASP A 203 7.47 10.84 5.90
CA ASP A 203 6.28 10.71 6.74
C ASP A 203 6.14 9.29 7.27
N PHE A 204 6.59 8.27 6.51
CA PHE A 204 6.60 6.88 6.94
C PHE A 204 7.56 6.67 8.12
N ILE A 205 8.80 7.18 8.05
CA ILE A 205 9.75 7.14 9.18
C ILE A 205 9.12 7.81 10.41
N ARG A 206 8.50 8.99 10.21
CA ARG A 206 7.81 9.70 11.29
C ARG A 206 6.65 8.89 11.87
N LEU A 207 5.86 8.25 11.03
CA LEU A 207 4.74 7.39 11.46
C LEU A 207 5.24 6.22 12.33
N ILE A 208 6.30 5.53 11.93
CA ILE A 208 6.87 4.41 12.71
C ILE A 208 7.38 4.92 14.07
N ARG A 209 8.06 6.07 14.11
CA ARG A 209 8.49 6.71 15.38
C ARG A 209 7.29 7.00 16.30
N LEU A 210 6.18 7.52 15.77
CA LEU A 210 4.99 7.81 16.57
C LEU A 210 4.27 6.54 17.03
N LYS A 211 4.24 5.49 16.21
CA LYS A 211 3.70 4.18 16.61
C LYS A 211 4.54 3.57 17.74
N LYS A 212 5.87 3.61 17.64
CA LYS A 212 6.75 3.16 18.72
C LYS A 212 6.58 3.98 19.98
N ALA A 213 6.38 5.29 19.85
CA ALA A 213 6.06 6.15 20.99
C ALA A 213 4.75 5.72 21.67
N SER A 214 3.70 5.37 20.89
CA SER A 214 2.45 4.90 21.48
C SER A 214 2.60 3.58 22.24
N GLU A 215 3.44 2.65 21.77
CA GLU A 215 3.77 1.41 22.47
C GLU A 215 4.46 1.71 23.82
N LEU A 216 5.52 2.53 23.80
CA LEU A 216 6.25 2.92 25.01
C LEU A 216 5.39 3.66 26.04
N ILE A 217 4.45 4.50 25.59
CA ILE A 217 3.49 5.18 26.46
C ILE A 217 2.49 4.19 27.06
N ALA A 218 2.02 3.21 26.29
CA ALA A 218 1.08 2.19 26.75
C ALA A 218 1.74 1.24 27.79
N GLU A 219 3.03 0.93 27.64
CA GLU A 219 3.82 0.17 28.61
C GLU A 219 3.97 0.91 29.95
N GLY A 220 3.96 2.25 29.94
CA GLY A 220 3.97 3.08 31.14
C GLY A 220 5.31 3.14 31.89
N HIS A 221 6.40 2.64 31.28
CA HIS A 221 7.73 2.63 31.92
C HIS A 221 8.47 3.97 31.81
N TYR A 222 8.09 4.83 30.89
CA TYR A 222 8.77 6.09 30.58
C TYR A 222 7.81 7.28 30.72
N ARG A 223 8.36 8.44 31.12
CA ARG A 223 7.59 9.69 31.06
C ARG A 223 7.45 10.12 29.59
N THR A 224 6.34 10.77 29.26
CA THR A 224 6.07 11.26 27.90
C THR A 224 7.21 12.10 27.31
N GLY A 225 7.90 12.90 28.15
CA GLY A 225 9.06 13.68 27.73
C GLY A 225 10.28 12.83 27.36
N GLU A 226 10.48 11.69 28.03
CA GLU A 226 11.56 10.75 27.77
C GLU A 226 11.28 9.97 26.47
N VAL A 227 10.03 9.53 26.27
CA VAL A 227 9.60 8.84 25.06
C VAL A 227 9.91 9.64 23.81
N CYS A 228 9.72 10.95 23.84
CA CYS A 228 10.04 11.85 22.73
C CYS A 228 11.49 11.69 22.24
N TYR A 229 12.45 11.67 23.16
CA TYR A 229 13.87 11.50 22.83
C TYR A 229 14.21 10.06 22.42
N ILE A 230 13.61 9.06 23.07
CA ILE A 230 13.80 7.63 22.74
C ILE A 230 13.41 7.36 21.29
N VAL A 231 12.35 8.01 20.78
CA VAL A 231 11.91 7.84 19.38
C VAL A 231 12.56 8.84 18.41
N GLY A 232 13.65 9.51 18.82
CA GLY A 232 14.43 10.40 17.96
C GLY A 232 13.73 11.69 17.55
N ILE A 233 12.82 12.20 18.38
CA ILE A 233 12.16 13.50 18.17
C ILE A 233 12.67 14.49 19.23
N ASN A 234 13.59 15.37 18.88
CA ASN A 234 14.31 16.22 19.85
C ASN A 234 13.51 17.39 20.41
N SER A 235 12.23 17.57 20.04
CA SER A 235 11.40 18.66 20.52
C SER A 235 10.09 18.13 21.10
N PRO A 236 9.91 18.18 22.44
CA PRO A 236 8.67 17.74 23.10
C PRO A 236 7.41 18.44 22.59
N SER A 237 7.49 19.74 22.35
CA SER A 237 6.33 20.49 21.81
C SER A 237 5.96 20.06 20.41
N TYR A 238 6.94 19.77 19.58
CA TYR A 238 6.72 19.23 18.22
C TYR A 238 6.18 17.81 18.28
N PHE A 239 6.74 16.96 19.15
CA PHE A 239 6.27 15.58 19.37
C PHE A 239 4.78 15.56 19.76
N ILE A 240 4.36 16.37 20.74
CA ILE A 240 2.95 16.44 21.18
C ILE A 240 2.02 16.80 20.00
N LYS A 241 2.40 17.80 19.19
CA LYS A 241 1.61 18.21 18.01
C LYS A 241 1.52 17.08 16.97
N LEU A 242 2.63 16.39 16.69
CA LEU A 242 2.65 15.26 15.75
C LEU A 242 1.80 14.09 16.25
N PHE A 243 1.94 13.74 17.52
CA PHE A 243 1.18 12.66 18.15
C PHE A 243 -0.33 12.95 18.13
N GLN A 244 -0.71 14.18 18.49
CA GLN A 244 -2.10 14.60 18.47
C GLN A 244 -2.68 14.62 17.05
N LYS A 245 -1.91 15.06 16.06
CA LYS A 245 -2.31 15.01 14.64
C LYS A 245 -2.52 13.58 14.16
N GLN A 246 -1.66 12.64 14.61
CA GLN A 246 -1.68 11.24 14.17
C GLN A 246 -2.81 10.44 14.82
N PHE A 247 -3.01 10.60 16.13
CA PHE A 247 -3.92 9.77 16.94
C PHE A 247 -5.15 10.48 17.44
N ASN A 248 -5.36 11.77 17.08
CA ASN A 248 -6.45 12.65 17.52
C ASN A 248 -6.53 12.84 19.05
N MET A 249 -5.45 12.56 19.77
CA MET A 249 -5.32 12.75 21.21
C MET A 249 -3.87 13.05 21.59
N THR A 250 -3.67 13.76 22.67
CA THR A 250 -2.34 14.02 23.21
C THR A 250 -1.72 12.74 23.80
N PRO A 251 -0.38 12.64 23.90
CA PRO A 251 0.28 11.51 24.56
C PRO A 251 -0.25 11.22 25.96
N LYS A 252 -0.57 12.27 26.73
CA LYS A 252 -1.09 12.15 28.10
C LYS A 252 -2.53 11.61 28.14
N GLU A 253 -3.38 12.01 27.19
CA GLU A 253 -4.73 11.46 27.03
C GLU A 253 -4.68 10.00 26.61
N PHE A 254 -3.78 9.65 25.69
CA PHE A 254 -3.54 8.29 25.25
C PHE A 254 -3.10 7.39 26.43
N GLU A 255 -2.13 7.84 27.23
CA GLU A 255 -1.68 7.15 28.45
C GLU A 255 -2.82 6.86 29.42
N LYS A 256 -3.66 7.89 29.68
CA LYS A 256 -4.82 7.75 30.56
C LYS A 256 -5.83 6.73 30.04
N GLN A 257 -6.09 6.74 28.74
CA GLN A 257 -7.01 5.79 28.10
C GLN A 257 -6.50 4.35 28.20
N GLN A 258 -5.21 4.10 27.96
CA GLN A 258 -4.60 2.77 28.06
C GLN A 258 -4.64 2.22 29.49
N ARG A 259 -4.38 3.05 30.50
CA ARG A 259 -4.49 2.66 31.91
C ARG A 259 -5.92 2.24 32.28
N MET A 260 -6.95 2.94 31.80
CA MET A 260 -8.35 2.59 32.03
C MET A 260 -8.74 1.26 31.38
N THR A 261 -8.27 0.99 30.17
CA THR A 261 -8.53 -0.27 29.45
C THR A 261 -7.91 -1.45 30.18
N ASN A 262 -6.66 -1.35 30.60
CA ASN A 262 -5.96 -2.39 31.34
C ASN A 262 -6.60 -2.69 32.70
N THR A 263 -7.16 -1.69 33.37
CA THR A 263 -7.86 -1.87 34.67
C THR A 263 -9.18 -2.61 34.51
N ASN A 264 -9.89 -2.41 33.41
CA ASN A 264 -11.15 -3.10 33.12
C ASN A 264 -10.93 -4.56 32.75
N ASP A 265 -9.87 -4.90 32.00
CA ASP A 265 -9.53 -6.30 31.68
C ASP A 265 -9.11 -7.12 32.92
N TYR A 266 -8.45 -6.48 33.90
CA TYR A 266 -8.15 -7.12 35.18
C TYR A 266 -9.42 -7.42 36.01
N ASN A 267 -10.40 -6.54 36.00
CA ASN A 267 -11.65 -6.74 36.76
C ASN A 267 -12.58 -7.79 36.16
N ILE A 268 -12.55 -7.98 34.82
CA ILE A 268 -13.36 -9.02 34.15
C ILE A 268 -12.78 -10.42 34.39
N ASN A 269 -11.47 -10.56 34.57
CA ASN A 269 -10.80 -11.84 34.84
C ASN A 269 -10.87 -12.27 36.34
N LEU A 270 -11.25 -11.39 37.23
CA LEU A 270 -11.44 -11.70 38.65
C LEU A 270 -12.88 -12.12 39.00
N THR A 271 -13.81 -11.99 38.04
CA THR A 271 -15.24 -12.35 38.23
C THR A 271 -15.65 -13.61 37.45
N LYS A 272 -14.71 -14.38 36.99
CA LYS A 272 -14.90 -15.75 36.47
C LYS A 272 -14.17 -16.75 37.39
#